data_1a666883890fc917ea193d2ffeea40a3
#
_entry.id   1a666883890fc917ea193d2ffeea40a3
#
_cell.length_a   1.000
_cell.length_b   1.000
_cell.length_c   1.000
_cell.angle_alpha   90.00
_cell.angle_beta   90.00
_cell.angle_gamma   90.00
#
_symmetry.space_group_name_H-M   'P 1'
#
loop_
_entity.id
_entity.type
_entity.pdbx_description
1 polymer ?
#
loop_
_entity_poly.entity_id
_entity_poly.type
_entity_poly.pdbx_seq_one_letter_code
_entity_poly.pdbx_strand_id
1 'polypeptide(L)'
;YSKDAIIEFAYLRGNTTGYYAAGIGILTALLTSIYSWRLIFKTFHGEYKNKNIKIEETHESPLVMLIPLILLSIGAIFAGYFFKELFIGYEGNNDFWQNSIFFLEPLSTEHPPFWFLVLTPVLVILSIPAAYYLFVKNKDLPEQIANVNKPLYQFLLNKWYFDELYDVLIVNPSKRFGLFLWKFFDIKLIDGFGPDGISTLIKKFSLKANKFQSGYIYQYAFVMLLGFSAILTFLIVK
;
A
#
# COMPACT_ATOMS: atom_id res chain seq x y z
N TYR A 1 -15.45 -7.37 18.83
CA TYR A 1 -16.21 -6.22 19.36
C TYR A 1 -16.58 -5.21 18.26
N SER A 2 -15.63 -4.59 17.53
CA SER A 2 -16.00 -3.53 16.56
C SER A 2 -16.83 -4.07 15.39
N LYS A 3 -16.50 -5.26 14.87
CA LYS A 3 -17.27 -5.90 13.79
C LYS A 3 -18.68 -6.26 14.25
N ASP A 4 -18.81 -6.76 15.46
CA ASP A 4 -20.11 -7.11 16.06
C ASP A 4 -20.95 -5.85 16.23
N ALA A 5 -20.40 -4.79 16.79
CA ALA A 5 -21.10 -3.51 16.96
C ALA A 5 -21.62 -2.94 15.61
N ILE A 6 -20.83 -3.02 14.54
CA ILE A 6 -21.29 -2.58 13.20
C ILE A 6 -22.49 -3.39 12.72
N ILE A 7 -22.47 -4.71 12.91
CA ILE A 7 -23.57 -5.62 12.52
C ILE A 7 -24.79 -5.36 13.38
N GLU A 8 -24.62 -5.17 14.69
CA GLU A 8 -25.71 -4.83 15.62
C GLU A 8 -26.39 -3.53 15.27
N PHE A 9 -25.62 -2.46 15.06
CA PHE A 9 -26.20 -1.15 14.68
C PHE A 9 -26.86 -1.17 13.31
N ALA A 10 -26.34 -1.96 12.36
CA ALA A 10 -26.99 -2.16 11.08
C ALA A 10 -28.37 -2.82 11.25
N TYR A 11 -28.47 -3.82 12.13
CA TYR A 11 -29.73 -4.49 12.43
C TYR A 11 -30.72 -3.57 13.17
N LEU A 12 -30.25 -2.86 14.19
CA LEU A 12 -31.07 -1.96 15.03
C LEU A 12 -31.66 -0.77 14.24
N ARG A 13 -31.09 -0.44 13.09
CA ARG A 13 -31.67 0.58 12.21
C ARG A 13 -33.10 0.26 11.76
N GLY A 14 -33.55 -1.00 11.81
CA GLY A 14 -34.93 -1.42 11.64
C GLY A 14 -35.55 -1.22 10.25
N ASN A 15 -34.75 -0.83 9.25
CA ASN A 15 -35.21 -0.66 7.88
C ASN A 15 -34.63 -1.75 6.95
N THR A 16 -35.18 -1.87 5.74
CA THR A 16 -34.77 -2.88 4.74
C THR A 16 -33.26 -2.82 4.45
N THR A 17 -32.70 -1.62 4.34
CA THR A 17 -31.27 -1.41 4.09
C THR A 17 -30.43 -1.89 5.28
N GLY A 18 -30.89 -1.65 6.52
CA GLY A 18 -30.21 -2.09 7.73
C GLY A 18 -30.18 -3.62 7.84
N TYR A 19 -31.30 -4.28 7.61
CA TYR A 19 -31.35 -5.75 7.60
C TYR A 19 -30.50 -6.36 6.51
N TYR A 20 -30.50 -5.77 5.31
CA TYR A 20 -29.61 -6.18 4.22
C TYR A 20 -28.12 -6.02 4.59
N ALA A 21 -27.74 -4.89 5.16
CA ALA A 21 -26.37 -4.64 5.61
C ALA A 21 -25.94 -5.60 6.73
N ALA A 22 -26.82 -5.88 7.70
CA ALA A 22 -26.56 -6.84 8.75
C ALA A 22 -26.38 -8.27 8.19
N GLY A 23 -27.22 -8.69 7.26
CA GLY A 23 -27.12 -10.00 6.61
C GLY A 23 -25.81 -10.17 5.83
N ILE A 24 -25.42 -9.16 5.03
CA ILE A 24 -24.11 -9.16 4.35
C ILE A 24 -22.96 -9.12 5.34
N GLY A 25 -23.08 -8.37 6.44
CA GLY A 25 -22.09 -8.31 7.50
C GLY A 25 -21.83 -9.71 8.13
N ILE A 26 -22.88 -10.45 8.43
CA ILE A 26 -22.80 -11.83 8.97
C ILE A 26 -22.15 -12.77 7.94
N LEU A 27 -22.59 -12.72 6.69
CA LEU A 27 -22.01 -13.52 5.62
C LEU A 27 -20.51 -13.21 5.43
N THR A 28 -20.14 -11.95 5.46
CA THR A 28 -18.75 -11.52 5.37
C THR A 28 -17.91 -12.00 6.55
N ALA A 29 -18.48 -11.99 7.77
CA ALA A 29 -17.83 -12.53 8.97
C ALA A 29 -17.55 -14.02 8.84
N LEU A 30 -18.53 -14.80 8.34
CA LEU A 30 -18.37 -16.23 8.07
C LEU A 30 -17.27 -16.50 7.03
N LEU A 31 -17.33 -15.83 5.88
CA LEU A 31 -16.31 -15.98 4.82
C LEU A 31 -14.91 -15.58 5.30
N THR A 32 -14.83 -14.50 6.12
CA THR A 32 -13.58 -14.07 6.73
C THR A 32 -12.99 -15.14 7.64
N SER A 33 -13.82 -15.79 8.45
CA SER A 33 -13.39 -16.88 9.30
C SER A 33 -12.89 -18.08 8.48
N ILE A 34 -13.61 -18.46 7.44
CA ILE A 34 -13.21 -19.59 6.56
C ILE A 34 -11.87 -19.32 5.88
N TYR A 35 -11.63 -18.13 5.32
CA TYR A 35 -10.35 -17.87 4.68
C TYR A 35 -9.18 -17.75 5.66
N SER A 36 -9.44 -17.26 6.87
CA SER A 36 -8.42 -17.20 7.92
C SER A 36 -8.02 -18.61 8.36
N TRP A 37 -8.97 -19.50 8.59
CA TRP A 37 -8.71 -20.90 8.91
C TRP A 37 -8.10 -21.67 7.73
N ARG A 38 -8.47 -21.34 6.49
CA ARG A 38 -7.78 -21.87 5.30
C ARG A 38 -6.29 -21.56 5.33
N LEU A 39 -5.92 -20.32 5.68
CA LEU A 39 -4.51 -19.93 5.80
C LEU A 39 -3.80 -20.79 6.85
N ILE A 40 -4.37 -20.89 8.05
CA ILE A 40 -3.80 -21.67 9.15
C ILE A 40 -3.66 -23.14 8.75
N PHE A 41 -4.72 -23.77 8.27
CA PHE A 41 -4.70 -25.18 7.95
C PHE A 41 -3.77 -25.52 6.78
N LYS A 42 -3.70 -24.69 5.76
CA LYS A 42 -2.77 -24.92 4.64
C LYS A 42 -1.31 -24.69 5.01
N THR A 43 -1.05 -23.79 5.95
CA THR A 43 0.32 -23.44 6.36
C THR A 43 0.85 -24.44 7.39
N PHE A 44 0.04 -24.76 8.43
CA PHE A 44 0.55 -25.50 9.58
C PHE A 44 0.10 -26.98 9.62
N HIS A 45 -0.98 -27.34 8.91
CA HIS A 45 -1.50 -28.71 8.91
C HIS A 45 -1.35 -29.42 7.57
N GLY A 46 -0.60 -28.83 6.64
CA GLY A 46 -0.28 -29.42 5.35
C GLY A 46 0.93 -30.35 5.39
N GLU A 47 1.14 -31.12 4.33
CA GLU A 47 2.38 -31.88 4.15
C GLU A 47 3.55 -30.96 3.84
N TYR A 48 4.68 -31.20 4.47
CA TYR A 48 5.92 -30.47 4.20
C TYR A 48 6.42 -30.78 2.79
N LYS A 49 6.46 -29.75 1.94
CA LYS A 49 6.79 -29.92 0.51
C LYS A 49 8.24 -29.63 0.15
N ASN A 50 9.01 -29.02 1.05
CA ASN A 50 10.40 -28.68 0.76
C ASN A 50 11.28 -29.94 0.89
N LYS A 51 11.85 -30.38 -0.24
CA LYS A 51 12.73 -31.57 -0.29
C LYS A 51 14.18 -31.28 0.14
N ASN A 52 14.56 -30.02 0.25
CA ASN A 52 15.93 -29.58 0.47
C ASN A 52 16.26 -29.37 1.96
N ILE A 53 15.24 -29.20 2.80
CA ILE A 53 15.42 -28.95 4.24
C ILE A 53 14.55 -29.96 4.98
N LYS A 54 15.11 -30.67 5.95
CA LYS A 54 14.33 -31.57 6.80
C LYS A 54 13.66 -30.76 7.92
N ILE A 55 12.45 -31.13 8.31
CA ILE A 55 11.71 -30.45 9.41
C ILE A 55 12.54 -30.48 10.69
N GLU A 56 13.27 -31.56 10.93
CA GLU A 56 14.13 -31.77 12.10
C GLU A 56 15.31 -30.78 12.18
N GLU A 57 15.71 -30.19 11.06
CA GLU A 57 16.76 -29.17 10.96
C GLU A 57 16.25 -27.75 11.19
N THR A 58 14.92 -27.56 11.27
CA THR A 58 14.32 -26.25 11.52
C THR A 58 14.33 -25.96 13.03
N HIS A 59 14.89 -24.81 13.40
CA HIS A 59 14.91 -24.34 14.79
C HIS A 59 13.91 -23.21 14.98
N GLU A 60 13.46 -23.02 16.21
CA GLU A 60 12.61 -21.88 16.58
C GLU A 60 13.37 -20.55 16.43
N SER A 61 12.59 -19.48 16.22
CA SER A 61 13.15 -18.14 16.13
C SER A 61 13.79 -17.70 17.45
N PRO A 62 14.87 -16.91 17.42
CA PRO A 62 15.54 -16.43 18.62
C PRO A 62 14.59 -15.61 19.50
N LEU A 63 14.82 -15.59 20.81
CA LEU A 63 13.99 -14.92 21.82
C LEU A 63 13.73 -13.44 21.48
N VAL A 64 14.72 -12.76 20.87
CA VAL A 64 14.58 -11.36 20.45
C VAL A 64 13.41 -11.14 19.47
N MET A 65 13.10 -12.15 18.65
CA MET A 65 11.95 -12.12 17.73
C MET A 65 10.66 -12.64 18.39
N LEU A 66 10.78 -13.59 19.32
CA LEU A 66 9.61 -14.18 19.98
C LEU A 66 8.97 -13.22 20.99
N ILE A 67 9.75 -12.45 21.76
CA ILE A 67 9.23 -11.54 22.76
C ILE A 67 8.23 -10.51 22.17
N PRO A 68 8.55 -9.77 21.10
CA PRO A 68 7.59 -8.87 20.47
C PRO A 68 6.32 -9.59 19.98
N LEU A 69 6.45 -10.78 19.40
CA LEU A 69 5.30 -11.56 18.93
C LEU A 69 4.40 -12.01 20.07
N ILE A 70 4.96 -12.44 21.20
CA ILE A 70 4.20 -12.82 22.40
C ILE A 70 3.45 -11.60 22.96
N LEU A 71 4.12 -10.45 23.08
CA LEU A 71 3.49 -9.21 23.55
C LEU A 71 2.34 -8.77 22.64
N LEU A 72 2.54 -8.82 21.32
CA LEU A 72 1.49 -8.50 20.35
C LEU A 72 0.34 -9.51 20.42
N SER A 73 0.62 -10.79 20.63
CA SER A 73 -0.41 -11.83 20.79
C SER A 73 -1.25 -11.59 22.04
N ILE A 74 -0.63 -11.26 23.17
CA ILE A 74 -1.32 -10.89 24.40
C ILE A 74 -2.20 -9.66 24.15
N GLY A 75 -1.68 -8.62 23.51
CA GLY A 75 -2.44 -7.43 23.11
C GLY A 75 -3.63 -7.80 22.22
N ALA A 76 -3.44 -8.65 21.21
CA ALA A 76 -4.51 -9.06 20.29
C ALA A 76 -5.65 -9.80 21.00
N ILE A 77 -5.36 -10.59 22.04
CA ILE A 77 -6.36 -11.34 22.81
C ILE A 77 -7.11 -10.42 23.78
N PHE A 78 -6.38 -9.59 24.51
CA PHE A 78 -6.91 -8.89 25.69
C PHE A 78 -7.28 -7.42 25.43
N ALA A 79 -6.64 -6.71 24.49
CA ALA A 79 -6.86 -5.28 24.30
C ALA A 79 -8.32 -4.95 23.98
N GLY A 80 -8.99 -5.76 23.15
CA GLY A 80 -10.41 -5.57 22.85
C GLY A 80 -11.32 -5.64 24.06
N TYR A 81 -10.98 -6.47 25.04
CA TYR A 81 -11.75 -6.57 26.28
C TYR A 81 -11.51 -5.36 27.19
N PHE A 82 -10.24 -4.98 27.41
CA PHE A 82 -9.91 -3.88 28.33
C PHE A 82 -10.29 -2.50 27.80
N PHE A 83 -10.22 -2.30 26.48
CA PHE A 83 -10.43 -0.98 25.89
C PHE A 83 -11.82 -0.83 25.21
N LYS A 84 -12.67 -1.85 25.21
CA LYS A 84 -13.99 -1.78 24.59
C LYS A 84 -14.80 -0.59 25.07
N GLU A 85 -14.94 -0.43 26.40
CA GLU A 85 -15.74 0.64 27.01
C GLU A 85 -15.20 2.03 26.68
N LEU A 86 -13.87 2.16 26.55
CA LEU A 86 -13.22 3.42 26.22
C LEU A 86 -13.53 3.86 24.80
N PHE A 87 -13.59 2.93 23.83
CA PHE A 87 -13.75 3.28 22.41
C PHE A 87 -15.18 3.16 21.88
N ILE A 88 -15.97 2.23 22.43
CA ILE A 88 -17.28 1.85 21.90
C ILE A 88 -18.37 2.01 22.97
N GLY A 89 -18.02 2.19 24.24
CA GLY A 89 -18.93 2.32 25.37
C GLY A 89 -19.80 3.58 25.28
N TYR A 90 -21.05 3.45 25.74
CA TYR A 90 -22.03 4.54 25.68
C TYR A 90 -21.68 5.72 26.62
N GLU A 91 -20.99 5.44 27.73
CA GLU A 91 -20.63 6.43 28.75
C GLU A 91 -19.17 6.92 28.63
N GLY A 92 -18.26 6.07 28.18
CA GLY A 92 -16.83 6.38 28.10
C GLY A 92 -16.38 7.11 26.83
N ASN A 93 -17.22 7.14 25.79
CA ASN A 93 -16.86 7.74 24.50
C ASN A 93 -16.58 9.25 24.60
N ASN A 94 -17.31 9.98 25.43
CA ASN A 94 -17.11 11.42 25.59
C ASN A 94 -15.79 11.78 26.25
N ASP A 95 -15.29 10.93 27.16
CA ASP A 95 -14.05 11.18 27.88
C ASP A 95 -12.83 10.95 27.00
N PHE A 96 -12.85 9.91 26.18
CA PHE A 96 -11.72 9.60 25.28
C PHE A 96 -11.73 10.49 24.02
N TRP A 97 -12.88 10.54 23.34
CA TRP A 97 -13.00 11.29 22.09
C TRP A 97 -13.19 12.79 22.30
N GLN A 98 -13.61 13.21 23.50
CA GLN A 98 -13.93 14.59 23.85
C GLN A 98 -14.84 15.22 22.79
N ASN A 99 -14.40 16.28 22.13
CA ASN A 99 -15.14 16.95 21.05
C ASN A 99 -14.63 16.54 19.64
N SER A 100 -13.80 15.51 19.53
CA SER A 100 -13.24 15.08 18.23
C SER A 100 -14.25 14.39 17.34
N ILE A 101 -15.28 13.75 17.94
CA ILE A 101 -16.39 13.09 17.24
C ILE A 101 -17.68 13.73 17.70
N PHE A 102 -18.47 14.22 16.75
CA PHE A 102 -19.78 14.76 17.04
C PHE A 102 -20.83 13.64 17.00
N PHE A 103 -21.47 13.41 18.13
CA PHE A 103 -22.57 12.45 18.25
C PHE A 103 -23.89 13.21 18.13
N LEU A 104 -24.69 12.89 17.11
CA LEU A 104 -26.01 13.54 16.86
C LEU A 104 -27.04 13.20 17.94
N GLU A 105 -27.02 11.96 18.42
CA GLU A 105 -27.91 11.47 19.49
C GLU A 105 -27.15 10.41 20.30
N PRO A 106 -27.46 10.23 21.60
CA PRO A 106 -26.92 9.08 22.31
C PRO A 106 -27.36 7.81 21.59
N LEU A 107 -26.39 6.94 21.32
CA LEU A 107 -26.63 5.64 20.72
C LEU A 107 -27.72 4.92 21.54
N SER A 108 -28.76 4.43 20.87
CA SER A 108 -29.86 3.75 21.56
C SER A 108 -29.32 2.60 22.42
N THR A 109 -29.78 2.50 23.66
CA THR A 109 -29.46 1.39 24.56
C THR A 109 -30.17 0.09 24.17
N GLU A 110 -30.91 0.09 23.04
CA GLU A 110 -31.57 -1.09 22.55
C GLU A 110 -30.57 -2.12 22.07
N HIS A 111 -30.70 -3.33 22.54
CA HIS A 111 -29.93 -4.48 22.07
C HIS A 111 -30.76 -5.29 21.08
N PRO A 112 -30.13 -5.85 20.04
CA PRO A 112 -30.82 -6.78 19.16
C PRO A 112 -31.24 -8.05 19.92
N PRO A 113 -32.18 -8.83 19.40
CA PRO A 113 -32.62 -10.08 20.03
C PRO A 113 -31.45 -11.01 20.31
N PHE A 114 -31.50 -11.74 21.41
CA PHE A 114 -30.42 -12.66 21.85
C PHE A 114 -29.96 -13.62 20.75
N TRP A 115 -30.89 -14.14 19.95
CA TRP A 115 -30.55 -15.04 18.85
C TRP A 115 -29.64 -14.39 17.82
N PHE A 116 -29.80 -13.10 17.58
CA PHE A 116 -28.98 -12.35 16.63
C PHE A 116 -27.55 -12.14 17.16
N LEU A 117 -27.43 -11.81 18.46
CA LEU A 117 -26.13 -11.64 19.12
C LEU A 117 -25.29 -12.95 19.08
N VAL A 118 -25.96 -14.10 19.24
CA VAL A 118 -25.29 -15.41 19.26
C VAL A 118 -25.02 -15.94 17.85
N LEU A 119 -25.75 -15.51 16.85
CA LEU A 119 -25.65 -16.02 15.48
C LEU A 119 -24.24 -15.88 14.90
N THR A 120 -23.66 -14.70 14.97
CA THR A 120 -22.32 -14.43 14.42
C THR A 120 -21.22 -15.25 15.10
N PRO A 121 -21.09 -15.30 16.44
CA PRO A 121 -20.13 -16.16 17.11
C PRO A 121 -20.29 -17.65 16.77
N VAL A 122 -21.53 -18.15 16.75
CA VAL A 122 -21.80 -19.56 16.42
C VAL A 122 -21.36 -19.89 15.00
N LEU A 123 -21.68 -19.05 14.01
CA LEU A 123 -21.26 -19.26 12.63
C LEU A 123 -19.73 -19.23 12.48
N VAL A 124 -19.05 -18.33 13.19
CA VAL A 124 -17.58 -18.26 13.21
C VAL A 124 -16.98 -19.52 13.80
N ILE A 125 -17.53 -20.04 14.91
CA ILE A 125 -17.05 -21.29 15.53
C ILE A 125 -17.31 -22.49 14.59
N LEU A 126 -18.49 -22.58 13.97
CA LEU A 126 -18.82 -23.64 13.02
C LEU A 126 -17.97 -23.59 11.74
N SER A 127 -17.44 -22.44 11.39
CA SER A 127 -16.52 -22.33 10.24
C SER A 127 -15.20 -23.07 10.44
N ILE A 128 -14.76 -23.30 11.69
CA ILE A 128 -13.52 -24.01 12.01
C ILE A 128 -13.55 -25.46 11.51
N PRO A 129 -14.49 -26.31 11.97
CA PRO A 129 -14.59 -27.69 11.47
C PRO A 129 -14.93 -27.74 9.97
N ALA A 130 -15.71 -26.79 9.45
CA ALA A 130 -15.98 -26.71 8.03
C ALA A 130 -14.70 -26.44 7.21
N ALA A 131 -13.88 -25.49 7.62
CA ALA A 131 -12.60 -25.21 6.98
C ALA A 131 -11.61 -26.39 7.12
N TYR A 132 -11.56 -27.05 8.28
CA TYR A 132 -10.76 -28.26 8.46
C TYR A 132 -11.16 -29.36 7.49
N TYR A 133 -12.46 -29.63 7.36
CA TYR A 133 -12.98 -30.61 6.42
C TYR A 133 -12.61 -30.29 4.98
N LEU A 134 -12.78 -29.02 4.56
CA LEU A 134 -12.52 -28.56 3.20
C LEU A 134 -11.02 -28.58 2.83
N PHE A 135 -10.13 -28.21 3.73
CA PHE A 135 -8.73 -27.94 3.38
C PHE A 135 -7.73 -28.99 3.89
N VAL A 136 -8.12 -29.80 4.86
CA VAL A 136 -7.25 -30.86 5.43
C VAL A 136 -7.77 -32.24 5.05
N LYS A 137 -9.04 -32.52 5.32
CA LYS A 137 -9.62 -33.87 5.16
C LYS A 137 -9.94 -34.18 3.69
N ASN A 138 -10.55 -33.23 2.97
CA ASN A 138 -10.94 -33.41 1.56
C ASN A 138 -10.31 -32.33 0.68
N LYS A 139 -9.05 -32.57 0.30
CA LYS A 139 -8.25 -31.61 -0.47
C LYS A 139 -8.76 -31.35 -1.88
N ASP A 140 -9.56 -32.26 -2.43
CA ASP A 140 -10.07 -32.17 -3.82
C ASP A 140 -11.39 -31.39 -3.91
N LEU A 141 -12.12 -31.26 -2.80
CA LEU A 141 -13.43 -30.62 -2.79
C LEU A 141 -13.38 -29.12 -3.23
N PRO A 142 -12.42 -28.30 -2.79
CA PRO A 142 -12.30 -26.92 -3.27
C PRO A 142 -12.08 -26.83 -4.78
N GLU A 143 -11.34 -27.75 -5.37
CA GLU A 143 -11.12 -27.81 -6.82
C GLU A 143 -12.39 -28.21 -7.57
N GLN A 144 -13.13 -29.18 -7.04
CA GLN A 144 -14.43 -29.57 -7.59
C GLN A 144 -15.41 -28.40 -7.58
N ILE A 145 -15.52 -27.66 -6.46
CA ILE A 145 -16.37 -26.47 -6.34
C ILE A 145 -15.96 -25.39 -7.38
N ALA A 146 -14.66 -25.15 -7.54
CA ALA A 146 -14.15 -24.19 -8.52
C ALA A 146 -14.48 -24.59 -9.97
N ASN A 147 -14.49 -25.90 -10.26
CA ASN A 147 -14.82 -26.45 -11.59
C ASN A 147 -16.32 -26.42 -11.92
N VAL A 148 -17.21 -26.44 -10.92
CA VAL A 148 -18.67 -26.34 -11.11
C VAL A 148 -19.06 -25.03 -11.78
N ASN A 149 -18.42 -23.92 -11.40
CA ASN A 149 -18.69 -22.62 -11.99
C ASN A 149 -17.38 -21.88 -12.34
N LYS A 150 -16.71 -22.35 -13.37
CA LYS A 150 -15.44 -21.79 -13.87
C LYS A 150 -15.48 -20.28 -14.13
N PRO A 151 -16.50 -19.71 -14.80
CA PRO A 151 -16.55 -18.27 -15.05
C PRO A 151 -16.58 -17.45 -13.77
N LEU A 152 -17.39 -17.86 -12.79
CA LEU A 152 -17.46 -17.18 -11.48
C LEU A 152 -16.13 -17.32 -10.72
N TYR A 153 -15.54 -18.51 -10.75
CA TYR A 153 -14.23 -18.73 -10.13
C TYR A 153 -13.15 -17.82 -10.73
N GLN A 154 -13.08 -17.72 -12.05
CA GLN A 154 -12.12 -16.84 -12.75
C GLN A 154 -12.38 -15.36 -12.43
N PHE A 155 -13.62 -14.94 -12.40
CA PHE A 155 -14.00 -13.58 -12.07
C PHE A 155 -13.57 -13.19 -10.65
N LEU A 156 -13.78 -14.08 -9.67
CA LEU A 156 -13.34 -13.89 -8.30
C LEU A 156 -11.82 -14.00 -8.15
N LEU A 157 -11.18 -14.92 -8.84
CA LEU A 157 -9.73 -15.11 -8.83
C LEU A 157 -8.99 -13.88 -9.35
N ASN A 158 -9.52 -13.27 -10.41
CA ASN A 158 -8.99 -12.03 -10.98
C ASN A 158 -9.50 -10.77 -10.24
N LYS A 159 -10.03 -10.92 -9.02
CA LYS A 159 -10.43 -9.79 -8.18
C LYS A 159 -11.39 -8.83 -8.90
N TRP A 160 -12.37 -9.41 -9.62
CA TRP A 160 -13.36 -8.67 -10.41
C TRP A 160 -12.76 -7.82 -11.53
N TYR A 161 -11.54 -8.08 -11.92
CA TYR A 161 -10.77 -7.34 -12.93
C TYR A 161 -10.58 -5.85 -12.59
N PHE A 162 -10.70 -5.47 -11.32
CA PHE A 162 -10.45 -4.09 -10.91
C PHE A 162 -8.98 -3.69 -11.06
N ASP A 163 -8.06 -4.60 -10.76
CA ASP A 163 -6.62 -4.31 -10.88
C ASP A 163 -6.27 -4.00 -12.35
N GLU A 164 -6.78 -4.80 -13.30
CA GLU A 164 -6.59 -4.59 -14.73
C GLU A 164 -7.24 -3.29 -15.22
N LEU A 165 -8.44 -2.97 -14.70
CA LEU A 165 -9.12 -1.73 -15.01
C LEU A 165 -8.30 -0.51 -14.54
N TYR A 166 -7.79 -0.54 -13.31
CA TYR A 166 -6.93 0.50 -12.79
C TYR A 166 -5.61 0.60 -13.56
N ASP A 167 -5.02 -0.53 -13.93
CA ASP A 167 -3.79 -0.53 -14.75
C ASP A 167 -4.00 0.17 -16.09
N VAL A 168 -5.11 -0.09 -16.76
CA VAL A 168 -5.41 0.50 -18.07
C VAL A 168 -5.79 1.98 -17.95
N LEU A 169 -6.64 2.35 -16.98
CA LEU A 169 -7.20 3.69 -16.88
C LEU A 169 -6.30 4.69 -16.15
N ILE A 170 -5.53 4.23 -15.16
CA ILE A 170 -4.80 5.11 -14.26
C ILE A 170 -3.30 4.84 -14.33
N VAL A 171 -2.85 3.61 -14.08
CA VAL A 171 -1.43 3.30 -13.89
C VAL A 171 -0.63 3.49 -15.17
N ASN A 172 -1.08 2.90 -16.28
CA ASN A 172 -0.39 3.01 -17.56
C ASN A 172 -0.38 4.44 -18.15
N PRO A 173 -1.51 5.19 -18.13
CA PRO A 173 -1.48 6.60 -18.51
C PRO A 173 -0.56 7.46 -17.62
N SER A 174 -0.60 7.25 -16.30
CA SER A 174 0.27 7.96 -15.35
C SER A 174 1.76 7.66 -15.59
N LYS A 175 2.10 6.39 -15.84
CA LYS A 175 3.48 6.01 -16.21
C LYS A 175 3.93 6.68 -17.51
N ARG A 176 3.06 6.70 -18.53
CA ARG A 176 3.36 7.34 -19.82
C ARG A 176 3.55 8.85 -19.64
N PHE A 177 2.68 9.47 -18.85
CA PHE A 177 2.79 10.89 -18.52
C PHE A 177 4.07 11.21 -17.73
N GLY A 178 4.40 10.41 -16.73
CA GLY A 178 5.66 10.53 -15.99
C GLY A 178 6.89 10.38 -16.88
N LEU A 179 6.89 9.41 -17.80
CA LEU A 179 7.96 9.27 -18.79
C LEU A 179 8.06 10.47 -19.75
N PHE A 180 6.93 11.06 -20.13
CA PHE A 180 6.92 12.28 -20.93
C PHE A 180 7.52 13.45 -20.17
N LEU A 181 7.11 13.68 -18.92
CA LEU A 181 7.67 14.71 -18.05
C LEU A 181 9.18 14.54 -17.89
N TRP A 182 9.62 13.33 -17.53
CA TRP A 182 11.04 13.03 -17.38
C TRP A 182 11.85 13.31 -18.66
N LYS A 183 11.42 12.79 -19.81
CA LYS A 183 12.17 12.93 -21.07
C LYS A 183 12.15 14.35 -21.60
N PHE A 184 11.01 15.04 -21.49
CA PHE A 184 10.86 16.36 -22.06
C PHE A 184 11.30 17.47 -21.10
N PHE A 185 10.82 17.44 -19.86
CA PHE A 185 11.14 18.49 -18.91
C PHE A 185 12.50 18.29 -18.25
N ASP A 186 12.79 17.14 -17.69
CA ASP A 186 14.06 16.95 -16.99
C ASP A 186 15.22 16.87 -17.97
N ILE A 187 15.24 15.88 -18.87
CA ILE A 187 16.40 15.65 -19.73
C ILE A 187 16.57 16.76 -20.77
N LYS A 188 15.47 17.13 -21.46
CA LYS A 188 15.63 18.05 -22.61
C LYS A 188 15.62 19.52 -22.20
N LEU A 189 14.73 19.90 -21.26
CA LEU A 189 14.59 21.31 -20.87
C LEU A 189 15.57 21.65 -19.74
N ILE A 190 15.53 20.96 -18.61
CA ILE A 190 16.33 21.29 -17.43
C ILE A 190 17.80 20.97 -17.70
N ASP A 191 18.13 19.72 -18.00
CA ASP A 191 19.50 19.29 -18.22
C ASP A 191 20.06 19.87 -19.53
N GLY A 192 19.29 19.78 -20.63
CA GLY A 192 19.74 20.20 -21.95
C GLY A 192 19.96 21.70 -22.09
N PHE A 193 19.15 22.57 -21.49
CA PHE A 193 19.37 24.02 -21.46
C PHE A 193 20.16 24.49 -20.24
N GLY A 194 20.08 23.79 -19.13
CA GLY A 194 20.79 24.12 -17.90
C GLY A 194 22.25 23.59 -17.93
N PRO A 195 22.57 22.60 -17.09
CA PRO A 195 23.96 22.16 -16.88
C PRO A 195 24.66 21.71 -18.16
N ASP A 196 24.02 20.87 -18.97
CA ASP A 196 24.61 20.31 -20.19
C ASP A 196 24.70 21.33 -21.30
N GLY A 197 23.68 22.20 -21.43
CA GLY A 197 23.68 23.29 -22.40
C GLY A 197 24.77 24.30 -22.13
N ILE A 198 24.89 24.76 -20.88
CA ILE A 198 25.92 25.68 -20.43
C ILE A 198 27.32 25.07 -20.62
N SER A 199 27.49 23.83 -20.17
CA SER A 199 28.74 23.08 -20.33
C SER A 199 29.15 22.98 -21.81
N THR A 200 28.20 22.65 -22.68
CA THR A 200 28.43 22.56 -24.13
C THR A 200 28.80 23.93 -24.74
N LEU A 201 28.14 25.00 -24.31
CA LEU A 201 28.49 26.37 -24.73
C LEU A 201 29.90 26.74 -24.29
N ILE A 202 30.26 26.54 -23.03
CA ILE A 202 31.60 26.80 -22.51
C ILE A 202 32.64 26.00 -23.29
N LYS A 203 32.38 24.73 -23.57
CA LYS A 203 33.28 23.88 -24.36
C LYS A 203 33.46 24.43 -25.77
N LYS A 204 32.38 24.87 -26.45
CA LYS A 204 32.47 25.50 -27.79
C LYS A 204 33.27 26.80 -27.75
N PHE A 205 33.06 27.66 -26.76
CA PHE A 205 33.82 28.88 -26.58
C PHE A 205 35.30 28.60 -26.28
N SER A 206 35.61 27.66 -25.41
CA SER A 206 36.97 27.23 -25.09
C SER A 206 37.71 26.74 -26.33
N LEU A 207 37.08 25.88 -27.15
CA LEU A 207 37.67 25.42 -28.42
C LEU A 207 37.95 26.55 -29.43
N LYS A 208 37.09 27.59 -29.45
CA LYS A 208 37.35 28.77 -30.28
C LYS A 208 38.48 29.62 -29.68
N ALA A 209 38.45 29.84 -28.36
CA ALA A 209 39.50 30.63 -27.69
C ALA A 209 40.89 29.99 -27.82
N ASN A 210 41.00 28.68 -27.74
CA ASN A 210 42.27 27.98 -27.99
C ASN A 210 42.85 28.23 -29.37
N LYS A 211 42.05 28.54 -30.38
CA LYS A 211 42.54 28.86 -31.72
C LYS A 211 43.24 30.23 -31.79
N PHE A 212 43.01 31.14 -30.82
CA PHE A 212 43.75 32.37 -30.69
C PHE A 212 45.18 32.15 -30.17
N GLN A 213 45.42 31.04 -29.51
CA GLN A 213 46.77 30.66 -29.09
C GLN A 213 47.47 29.95 -30.24
N SER A 214 48.03 30.73 -31.17
CA SER A 214 48.74 30.20 -32.35
C SER A 214 50.14 29.63 -32.02
N GLY A 215 50.67 29.94 -30.84
CA GLY A 215 52.04 29.55 -30.42
C GLY A 215 53.14 30.37 -31.06
N TYR A 216 52.83 31.29 -31.96
CA TYR A 216 53.84 32.13 -32.65
C TYR A 216 54.03 33.44 -31.90
N ILE A 217 55.24 33.68 -31.37
CA ILE A 217 55.59 34.81 -30.53
C ILE A 217 55.34 36.13 -31.28
N TYR A 218 55.62 36.22 -32.59
CA TYR A 218 55.41 37.40 -33.37
C TYR A 218 53.94 37.87 -33.45
N GLN A 219 52.99 36.93 -33.41
CA GLN A 219 51.56 37.28 -33.40
C GLN A 219 51.15 37.91 -32.09
N TYR A 220 51.65 37.38 -30.96
CA TYR A 220 51.40 37.99 -29.65
C TYR A 220 52.06 39.40 -29.54
N ALA A 221 53.29 39.53 -29.98
CA ALA A 221 53.96 40.82 -30.01
C ALA A 221 53.20 41.83 -30.84
N PHE A 222 52.73 41.48 -32.05
CA PHE A 222 51.92 42.33 -32.89
C PHE A 222 50.61 42.77 -32.25
N VAL A 223 49.86 41.87 -31.62
CA VAL A 223 48.63 42.21 -30.92
C VAL A 223 48.88 43.09 -29.68
N MET A 224 49.97 42.87 -28.94
CA MET A 224 50.39 43.78 -27.87
C MET A 224 50.75 45.20 -28.38
N LEU A 225 51.49 45.34 -29.50
CA LEU A 225 51.78 46.59 -30.07
C LEU A 225 50.54 47.36 -30.58
N LEU A 226 49.58 46.63 -31.16
CA LEU A 226 48.32 47.24 -31.57
C LEU A 226 47.50 47.70 -30.32
N GLY A 227 47.43 46.90 -29.29
CA GLY A 227 46.76 47.27 -28.04
C GLY A 227 47.39 48.46 -27.35
N PHE A 228 48.74 48.49 -27.30
CA PHE A 228 49.47 49.59 -26.74
C PHE A 228 49.29 50.90 -27.57
N SER A 229 49.37 50.83 -28.87
CA SER A 229 49.11 51.97 -29.74
C SER A 229 47.67 52.51 -29.61
N ALA A 230 46.71 51.66 -29.50
CA ALA A 230 45.31 52.05 -29.29
C ALA A 230 45.10 52.76 -27.93
N ILE A 231 45.71 52.25 -26.83
CA ILE A 231 45.67 52.90 -25.54
C ILE A 231 46.36 54.26 -25.56
N LEU A 232 47.54 54.36 -26.20
CA LEU A 232 48.22 55.62 -26.34
C LEU A 232 47.39 56.62 -27.14
N THR A 233 46.82 56.21 -28.27
CA THR A 233 45.98 57.10 -29.10
C THR A 233 44.75 57.56 -28.26
N PHE A 234 44.12 56.68 -27.51
CA PHE A 234 43.01 57.07 -26.66
C PHE A 234 43.39 58.10 -25.58
N LEU A 235 44.58 57.96 -24.99
CA LEU A 235 45.10 58.92 -24.00
C LEU A 235 45.50 60.27 -24.57
N ILE A 236 45.97 60.30 -25.82
CA ILE A 236 46.41 61.55 -26.48
C ILE A 236 45.21 62.35 -27.03
N VAL A 237 44.15 61.62 -27.48
CA VAL A 237 42.98 62.27 -28.10
C VAL A 237 41.96 62.72 -27.01
N LYS A 238 42.12 62.28 -25.81
CA LYS A 238 41.33 62.71 -24.68
C LYS A 238 42.01 63.83 -23.93
#